data_5be624f608c92e4f1b6c20306a84de27
#
_entry.id   5be624f608c92e4f1b6c20306a84de27
#
_cell.length_a   1.000
_cell.length_b   1.000
_cell.length_c   1.000
_cell.angle_alpha   90.00
_cell.angle_beta   90.00
_cell.angle_gamma   90.00
#
_symmetry.space_group_name_H-M   'P 1'
#
loop_
_entity.id
_entity.type
_entity.pdbx_description
1 polymer ?
#
loop_
_entity_poly.entity_id
_entity_poly.type
_entity_poly.pdbx_seq_one_letter_code
_entity_poly.pdbx_strand_id
1 'polypeptide(L)'
;MNILVDAHQDLAWNIQNFGRNYARAANETRALEVGSPAVAHNGDTLLGWPDYQRGRVAVIFSTLFASPARRRIGEWERLVYPDDDFTTARKLYWTQLETYHRLA
;
A
#
# COMPACT_ATOMS: atom_id res chain seq x y z
N MET A 1 16.71 19.49 15.20
CA MET A 1 15.70 19.17 14.18
C MET A 1 14.99 17.89 14.56
N ASN A 2 13.68 17.95 14.66
CA ASN A 2 12.89 16.77 14.97
C ASN A 2 12.45 16.09 13.67
N ILE A 3 12.66 14.79 13.60
CA ILE A 3 12.15 13.96 12.53
C ILE A 3 11.18 12.93 13.08
N LEU A 4 10.30 12.45 12.23
CA LEU A 4 9.37 11.38 12.57
C LEU A 4 9.76 10.09 11.86
N VAL A 5 9.50 8.98 12.52
CA VAL A 5 9.63 7.64 11.96
C VAL A 5 8.25 7.01 11.94
N ASP A 6 7.80 6.63 10.76
CA ASP A 6 6.54 5.89 10.59
C ASP A 6 6.84 4.40 10.70
N ALA A 7 6.33 3.78 11.73
CA ALA A 7 6.70 2.42 12.09
C ALA A 7 5.99 1.32 11.28
N HIS A 8 4.95 1.66 10.51
CA HIS A 8 4.23 0.66 9.73
C HIS A 8 3.34 1.28 8.67
N GLN A 9 3.57 0.94 7.40
CA GLN A 9 2.67 1.32 6.30
C GLN A 9 2.60 0.24 5.24
N ASP A 10 1.40 0.01 4.72
CA ASP A 10 1.12 -0.99 3.68
C ASP A 10 1.00 -0.32 2.30
N LEU A 11 1.99 0.46 1.90
CA LEU A 11 1.90 1.29 0.70
C LEU A 11 1.79 0.45 -0.58
N ALA A 12 2.70 -0.49 -0.79
CA ALA A 12 2.68 -1.32 -1.99
C ALA A 12 1.40 -2.17 -2.08
N TRP A 13 0.91 -2.67 -0.95
CA TRP A 13 -0.34 -3.41 -0.90
C TRP A 13 -1.52 -2.57 -1.40
N ASN A 14 -1.62 -1.33 -0.93
CA ASN A 14 -2.66 -0.40 -1.37
C ASN A 14 -2.52 -0.01 -2.84
N ILE A 15 -1.29 0.21 -3.30
CA ILE A 15 -1.04 0.55 -4.71
C ILE A 15 -1.49 -0.61 -5.61
N GLN A 16 -1.10 -1.83 -5.30
CA GLN A 16 -1.35 -2.97 -6.17
C GLN A 16 -2.82 -3.44 -6.12
N ASN A 17 -3.48 -3.34 -4.97
CA ASN A 17 -4.89 -3.73 -4.87
C ASN A 17 -5.85 -2.64 -5.40
N PHE A 18 -5.55 -1.37 -5.19
CA PHE A 18 -6.50 -0.28 -5.44
C PHE A 18 -6.00 0.79 -6.41
N GLY A 19 -4.75 0.74 -6.82
CA GLY A 19 -4.16 1.77 -7.67
C GLY A 19 -3.97 3.11 -6.98
N ARG A 20 -3.85 3.14 -5.64
CA ARG A 20 -3.61 4.39 -4.91
C ARG A 20 -2.32 5.05 -5.36
N ASN A 21 -2.36 6.35 -5.55
CA ASN A 21 -1.20 7.15 -5.96
C ASN A 21 -0.69 7.99 -4.79
N TYR A 22 0.34 7.50 -4.13
CA TYR A 22 0.94 8.20 -2.98
C TYR A 22 1.85 9.38 -3.36
N ALA A 23 2.04 9.65 -4.64
CA ALA A 23 2.65 10.91 -5.09
C ALA A 23 1.73 12.12 -4.84
N ARG A 24 0.43 11.88 -4.67
CA ARG A 24 -0.54 12.92 -4.33
C ARG A 24 -0.66 13.10 -2.83
N ALA A 25 -1.05 14.30 -2.40
CA ALA A 25 -1.43 14.54 -1.01
C ALA A 25 -2.69 13.74 -0.63
N ALA A 26 -2.84 13.41 0.64
CA ALA A 26 -3.96 12.60 1.12
C ALA A 26 -5.33 13.22 0.78
N ASN A 27 -5.47 14.54 0.92
CA ASN A 27 -6.72 15.22 0.61
C ASN A 27 -7.11 15.14 -0.88
N GLU A 28 -6.13 15.19 -1.78
CA GLU A 28 -6.37 15.01 -3.22
C GLU A 28 -6.83 13.59 -3.52
N THR A 29 -6.16 12.61 -2.96
CA THR A 29 -6.52 11.19 -3.13
C THR A 29 -7.92 10.92 -2.60
N ARG A 30 -8.27 11.45 -1.43
CA ARG A 30 -9.62 11.30 -0.86
C ARG A 30 -10.70 11.85 -1.80
N ALA A 31 -10.46 13.02 -2.39
CA ALA A 31 -11.40 13.61 -3.32
C ALA A 31 -11.63 12.75 -4.57
N LEU A 32 -10.55 12.12 -5.07
CA LEU A 32 -10.60 11.25 -6.24
C LEU A 32 -11.19 9.86 -5.95
N GLU A 33 -11.08 9.39 -4.72
CA GLU A 33 -11.51 8.04 -4.33
C GLU A 33 -12.94 7.97 -3.77
N VAL A 34 -13.68 9.06 -3.72
CA VAL A 34 -15.06 9.06 -3.23
C VAL A 34 -15.88 8.00 -3.96
N GLY A 35 -16.47 7.07 -3.19
CA GLY A 35 -17.27 5.97 -3.73
C GLY A 35 -16.49 4.84 -4.38
N SER A 36 -15.15 4.86 -4.29
CA SER A 36 -14.31 3.84 -4.91
C SER A 36 -14.24 2.55 -4.08
N PRO A 37 -13.84 1.42 -4.71
CA PRO A 37 -13.57 0.18 -3.98
C PRO A 37 -12.51 0.32 -2.89
N ALA A 38 -11.52 1.20 -3.08
CA ALA A 38 -10.48 1.45 -2.09
C ALA A 38 -11.07 1.92 -0.77
N VAL A 39 -11.98 2.89 -0.81
CA VAL A 39 -12.65 3.40 0.39
C VAL A 39 -13.56 2.33 0.99
N ALA A 40 -14.32 1.60 0.17
CA ALA A 40 -15.23 0.56 0.64
C ALA A 40 -14.52 -0.57 1.41
N HIS A 41 -13.31 -0.94 0.98
CA HIS A 41 -12.60 -2.09 1.55
C HIS A 41 -11.49 -1.71 2.53
N ASN A 42 -10.93 -0.51 2.42
CA ASN A 42 -9.77 -0.12 3.22
C ASN A 42 -9.86 1.30 3.82
N GLY A 43 -10.99 1.96 3.68
CA GLY A 43 -11.19 3.29 4.23
C GLY A 43 -10.46 4.40 3.46
N ASP A 44 -10.55 5.61 3.98
CA ASP A 44 -9.91 6.77 3.39
C ASP A 44 -8.39 6.69 3.51
N THR A 45 -7.69 7.19 2.49
CA THR A 45 -6.23 7.33 2.58
C THR A 45 -5.88 8.37 3.65
N LEU A 46 -4.81 8.09 4.40
CA LEU A 46 -4.38 8.95 5.51
C LEU A 46 -3.13 9.75 5.18
N LEU A 47 -2.44 9.42 4.11
CA LEU A 47 -1.12 9.97 3.82
C LEU A 47 -0.84 10.02 2.32
N GLY A 48 0.20 10.77 1.98
CA GLY A 48 0.81 10.82 0.67
C GLY A 48 2.20 11.42 0.80
N TRP A 49 2.98 11.36 -0.25
CA TRP A 49 4.36 11.88 -0.23
C TRP A 49 4.46 13.35 0.23
N PRO A 50 3.60 14.27 -0.28
CA PRO A 50 3.63 15.65 0.20
C PRO A 50 3.35 15.79 1.70
N ASP A 51 2.48 14.93 2.24
CA ASP A 51 2.15 14.94 3.68
C ASP A 51 3.35 14.48 4.51
N TYR A 52 4.04 13.44 4.07
CA TYR A 52 5.26 12.97 4.70
C TYR A 52 6.34 14.05 4.72
N GLN A 53 6.52 14.76 3.61
CA GLN A 53 7.50 15.84 3.53
C GLN A 53 7.16 16.97 4.50
N ARG A 54 5.90 17.42 4.53
CA ARG A 54 5.45 18.45 5.46
C ARG A 54 5.58 18.03 6.91
N GLY A 55 5.29 16.76 7.21
CA GLY A 55 5.38 16.19 8.54
C GLY A 55 6.80 15.81 8.97
N ARG A 56 7.81 16.01 8.11
CA ARG A 56 9.20 15.61 8.38
C ARG A 56 9.37 14.13 8.72
N VAL A 57 8.62 13.28 8.04
CA VAL A 57 8.79 11.83 8.15
C VAL A 57 10.05 11.46 7.35
N ALA A 58 11.07 11.00 8.06
CA ALA A 58 12.37 10.69 7.46
C ALA A 58 12.54 9.21 7.13
N VAL A 59 11.83 8.34 7.84
CA VAL A 59 11.92 6.89 7.69
C VAL A 59 10.52 6.30 7.75
N ILE A 60 10.24 5.37 6.85
CA ILE A 60 8.96 4.64 6.79
C ILE A 60 9.28 3.16 6.73
N PHE A 61 8.76 2.39 7.68
CA PHE A 61 8.81 0.93 7.64
C PHE A 61 7.63 0.43 6.83
N SER A 62 7.88 0.17 5.56
CA SER A 62 6.86 -0.31 4.63
C SER A 62 6.87 -1.82 4.52
N THR A 63 5.69 -2.40 4.35
CA THR A 63 5.49 -3.85 4.39
C THR A 63 5.53 -4.49 3.02
N LEU A 64 5.83 -5.77 3.01
CA LEU A 64 5.58 -6.68 1.90
C LEU A 64 4.53 -7.69 2.39
N PHE A 65 3.39 -7.76 1.72
CA PHE A 65 2.31 -8.61 2.17
C PHE A 65 1.60 -9.32 1.01
N ALA A 66 1.33 -10.61 1.20
CA ALA A 66 0.49 -11.40 0.31
C ALA A 66 -0.28 -12.43 1.14
N SER A 67 -1.52 -12.71 0.74
CA SER A 67 -2.39 -13.66 1.43
C SER A 67 -2.40 -15.02 0.76
N PRO A 68 -2.35 -16.12 1.52
CA PRO A 68 -2.70 -17.42 0.96
C PRO A 68 -4.20 -17.45 0.62
N ALA A 69 -4.56 -18.20 -0.42
CA ALA A 69 -5.93 -18.23 -0.94
C ALA A 69 -6.98 -18.56 0.13
N ARG A 70 -6.65 -19.42 1.09
CA ARG A 70 -7.54 -19.77 2.21
C ARG A 70 -7.88 -18.58 3.12
N ARG A 71 -7.11 -17.48 3.06
CA ARG A 71 -7.33 -16.28 3.86
C ARG A 71 -7.77 -15.09 3.03
N ARG A 72 -8.10 -15.31 1.78
CA ARG A 72 -8.58 -14.24 0.90
C ARG A 72 -9.84 -13.60 1.48
N ILE A 73 -9.83 -12.25 1.54
CA ILE A 73 -10.93 -11.47 2.11
C ILE A 73 -12.04 -11.29 1.07
N GLY A 74 -11.70 -11.09 -0.20
CA GLY A 74 -12.66 -10.87 -1.27
C GLY A 74 -12.01 -10.92 -2.65
N GLU A 75 -12.83 -10.92 -3.70
CA GLU A 75 -12.38 -10.99 -5.09
C GLU A 75 -11.52 -9.76 -5.50
N TRP A 76 -11.67 -8.65 -4.80
CA TRP A 76 -10.88 -7.44 -5.04
C TRP A 76 -9.41 -7.57 -4.63
N GLU A 77 -9.08 -8.53 -3.76
CA GLU A 77 -7.72 -8.73 -3.27
C GLU A 77 -6.86 -9.40 -4.35
N ARG A 78 -5.85 -8.69 -4.83
CA ARG A 78 -4.98 -9.14 -5.91
C ARG A 78 -3.71 -9.81 -5.45
N LEU A 79 -3.24 -9.47 -4.24
CA LEU A 79 -2.01 -10.03 -3.69
C LEU A 79 -2.31 -11.34 -2.96
N VAL A 80 -2.77 -12.32 -3.72
CA VAL A 80 -3.18 -13.63 -3.23
C VAL A 80 -2.44 -14.71 -4.01
N TYR A 81 -1.94 -15.72 -3.29
CA TYR A 81 -1.27 -16.86 -3.90
C TYR A 81 -2.01 -18.17 -3.52
N PRO A 82 -1.97 -19.19 -4.41
CA PRO A 82 -2.52 -20.50 -4.07
C PRO A 82 -1.87 -21.04 -2.80
N ASP A 83 -2.63 -21.75 -1.97
CA ASP A 83 -2.12 -22.32 -0.73
C ASP A 83 -0.88 -23.16 -1.02
N ASP A 84 0.16 -22.96 -0.21
CA ASP A 84 1.46 -23.65 -0.32
C ASP A 84 2.27 -23.36 -1.61
N ASP A 85 1.81 -22.46 -2.47
CA ASP A 85 2.58 -22.01 -3.63
C ASP A 85 3.52 -20.86 -3.26
N PHE A 86 4.65 -21.20 -2.64
CA PHE A 86 5.62 -20.22 -2.18
C PHE A 86 6.38 -19.53 -3.33
N THR A 87 6.43 -20.14 -4.51
CA THR A 87 7.00 -19.49 -5.70
C THR A 87 6.15 -18.30 -6.13
N THR A 88 4.84 -18.45 -6.18
CA THR A 88 3.92 -17.33 -6.46
C THR A 88 3.97 -16.28 -5.35
N ALA A 89 3.99 -16.69 -4.09
CA ALA A 89 4.13 -15.77 -2.96
C ALA A 89 5.39 -14.91 -3.11
N ARG A 90 6.52 -15.53 -3.43
CA ARG A 90 7.79 -14.82 -3.64
C ARG A 90 7.69 -13.78 -4.78
N LYS A 91 7.05 -14.13 -5.88
CA LYS A 91 6.85 -13.18 -6.99
C LYS A 91 6.04 -11.97 -6.56
N LEU A 92 5.00 -12.17 -5.75
CA LEU A 92 4.19 -11.08 -5.22
C LEU A 92 4.98 -10.16 -4.29
N TYR A 93 5.88 -10.70 -3.48
CA TYR A 93 6.78 -9.89 -2.65
C TYR A 93 7.75 -9.08 -3.52
N TRP A 94 8.32 -9.68 -4.56
CA TRP A 94 9.22 -8.98 -5.46
C TRP A 94 8.53 -7.82 -6.19
N THR A 95 7.29 -8.00 -6.67
CA THR A 95 6.56 -6.90 -7.32
C THR A 95 6.29 -5.74 -6.38
N GLN A 96 6.05 -6.02 -5.09
CA GLN A 96 5.89 -4.98 -4.08
C GLN A 96 7.21 -4.25 -3.82
N LEU A 97 8.31 -4.97 -3.72
CA LEU A 97 9.63 -4.36 -3.56
C LEU A 97 9.97 -3.45 -4.75
N GLU A 98 9.69 -3.89 -5.97
CA GLU A 98 9.86 -3.05 -7.16
C GLU A 98 8.98 -1.80 -7.11
N THR A 99 7.76 -1.90 -6.56
CA THR A 99 6.88 -0.76 -6.35
C THR A 99 7.53 0.27 -5.43
N TYR A 100 8.14 -0.15 -4.34
CA TYR A 100 8.87 0.75 -3.45
C TYR A 100 10.06 1.40 -4.14
N HIS A 101 10.80 0.68 -4.95
CA HIS A 101 11.90 1.26 -5.73
C HIS A 101 11.41 2.35 -6.68
N ARG A 102 10.23 2.19 -7.27
CA ARG A 102 9.64 3.22 -8.14
C ARG A 102 9.12 4.44 -7.37
N LEU A 103 8.73 4.27 -6.11
CA LEU A 103 8.29 5.38 -5.26
C LEU A 103 9.45 6.25 -4.78
N ALA A 104 10.61 5.67 -4.62
CA ALA A 104 11.77 6.35 -4.04
C ALA A 104 12.42 7.38 -5.05
#